data_0bbcc8da5de6a1b600abebdb4bf53379
#
_entry.id   0bbcc8da5de6a1b600abebdb4bf53379
#
_cell.length_a   1.000
_cell.length_b   1.000
_cell.length_c   1.000
_cell.angle_alpha   90.00
_cell.angle_beta   90.00
_cell.angle_gamma   90.00
#
_symmetry.space_group_name_H-M   'P 1'
#
loop_
_entity.id
_entity.type
_entity.pdbx_description
1 polymer ?
#
loop_
_entity_poly.entity_id
_entity_poly.type
_entity_poly.pdbx_seq_one_letter_code
_entity_poly.pdbx_strand_id
1 'polypeptide(L)'
;MRTFITRLIITLLVIISIFIFIIFIQNIVDKGEALRFLGNRFIVATENYEPYEINKYDIVIAHELDPSEVKENQIIAYYTSDKEYKFAKVLSVEPDGIKVELKDSSETIISTSMVTGLYFKEKIENFGKYILFFQSLKGFLISIGIIFVIIIIISLFENIWFAIKKLFT
;
A
#
# COMPACT_ATOMS: atom_id res chain seq x y z
N MET A 1 -7.40 26.93 24.96
CA MET A 1 -6.32 26.00 24.63
C MET A 1 -6.80 24.54 24.53
N ARG A 2 -7.51 23.99 25.53
CA ARG A 2 -7.99 22.59 25.54
C ARG A 2 -8.95 22.25 24.35
N THR A 3 -9.96 23.08 24.09
CA THR A 3 -10.88 22.93 22.96
C THR A 3 -10.17 22.96 21.60
N PHE A 4 -9.05 23.67 21.47
CA PHE A 4 -8.23 23.67 20.28
C PHE A 4 -7.55 22.32 20.09
N ILE A 5 -6.96 21.76 21.14
CA ILE A 5 -6.30 20.44 21.11
C ILE A 5 -7.29 19.34 20.74
N THR A 6 -8.48 19.35 21.35
CA THR A 6 -9.53 18.36 21.02
C THR A 6 -9.96 18.44 19.57
N ARG A 7 -10.18 19.64 19.05
CA ARG A 7 -10.52 19.83 17.63
C ARG A 7 -9.41 19.33 16.71
N LEU A 8 -8.16 19.62 17.07
CA LEU A 8 -7.00 19.13 16.31
C LEU A 8 -6.95 17.61 16.26
N ILE A 9 -7.17 16.92 17.41
CA ILE A 9 -7.19 15.45 17.47
C ILE A 9 -8.33 14.89 16.63
N ILE A 10 -9.55 15.42 16.74
CA ILE A 10 -10.70 14.97 15.95
C ILE A 10 -10.42 15.17 14.45
N THR A 11 -9.87 16.33 14.06
CA THR A 11 -9.53 16.59 12.66
C THR A 11 -8.50 15.57 12.15
N LEU A 12 -7.48 15.24 12.94
CA LEU A 12 -6.47 14.23 12.59
C LEU A 12 -7.11 12.84 12.42
N LEU A 13 -8.02 12.44 13.33
CA LEU A 13 -8.74 11.18 13.23
C LEU A 13 -9.63 11.10 11.98
N VAL A 14 -10.27 12.21 11.60
CA VAL A 14 -11.05 12.30 10.36
C VAL A 14 -10.15 12.14 9.13
N ILE A 15 -8.99 12.80 9.11
CA ILE A 15 -8.02 12.66 8.02
C ILE A 15 -7.55 11.20 7.90
N ILE A 16 -7.23 10.56 9.01
CA ILE A 16 -6.84 9.13 9.04
C ILE A 16 -7.98 8.26 8.49
N SER A 17 -9.25 8.53 8.87
CA SER A 17 -10.41 7.80 8.37
C SER A 17 -10.57 7.93 6.86
N ILE A 18 -10.37 9.13 6.31
CA ILE A 18 -10.41 9.37 4.87
C ILE A 18 -9.29 8.58 4.17
N PHE A 19 -8.09 8.56 4.75
CA PHE A 19 -6.97 7.82 4.19
C PHE A 19 -7.23 6.30 4.16
N ILE A 20 -7.75 5.73 5.26
CA ILE A 20 -8.16 4.32 5.33
C ILE A 20 -9.25 4.01 4.30
N PHE A 21 -10.23 4.92 4.13
CA PHE A 21 -11.28 4.78 3.14
C PHE A 21 -10.74 4.78 1.71
N ILE A 22 -9.78 5.65 1.38
CA ILE A 22 -9.13 5.68 0.07
C ILE A 22 -8.42 4.34 -0.20
N ILE A 23 -7.65 3.80 0.75
CA ILE A 23 -6.97 2.51 0.62
C ILE A 23 -7.99 1.39 0.37
N PHE A 24 -9.11 1.40 1.08
CA PHE A 24 -10.17 0.40 0.94
C PHE A 24 -10.85 0.48 -0.43
N ILE A 25 -11.21 1.69 -0.88
CA ILE A 25 -11.85 1.90 -2.19
C ILE A 25 -10.92 1.51 -3.34
N GLN A 26 -9.64 1.85 -3.25
CA GLN A 26 -8.66 1.46 -4.28
C GLN A 26 -8.62 -0.06 -4.47
N ASN A 27 -8.65 -0.83 -3.39
CA ASN A 27 -8.68 -2.29 -3.50
C ASN A 27 -9.96 -2.82 -4.20
N ILE A 28 -11.09 -2.12 -4.05
CA ILE A 28 -12.35 -2.49 -4.73
C ILE A 28 -12.32 -2.12 -6.21
N VAL A 29 -11.82 -0.92 -6.52
CA VAL A 29 -11.84 -0.36 -7.90
C VAL A 29 -10.75 -1.02 -8.74
N ASP A 30 -9.53 -1.08 -8.23
CA ASP A 30 -8.35 -1.50 -8.98
C ASP A 30 -8.08 -3.02 -8.87
N LYS A 31 -8.91 -3.77 -8.10
CA LYS A 31 -8.86 -5.24 -7.94
C LYS A 31 -7.45 -5.78 -7.70
N GLY A 32 -6.69 -5.12 -6.84
CA GLY A 32 -5.33 -5.52 -6.49
C GLY A 32 -4.24 -4.78 -7.26
N GLU A 33 -4.57 -3.75 -8.03
CA GLU A 33 -3.54 -2.87 -8.59
C GLU A 33 -2.79 -2.16 -7.45
N ALA A 34 -1.49 -1.96 -7.68
CA ALA A 34 -0.65 -1.23 -6.75
C ALA A 34 -1.05 0.25 -6.68
N LEU A 35 -0.90 0.83 -5.50
CA LEU A 35 -1.15 2.26 -5.31
C LEU A 35 -0.16 3.07 -6.17
N ARG A 36 -0.67 3.91 -7.05
CA ARG A 36 0.14 4.80 -7.91
C ARG A 36 0.27 6.17 -7.27
N PHE A 37 1.50 6.65 -7.16
CA PHE A 37 1.76 7.99 -6.69
C PHE A 37 3.07 8.54 -7.26
N LEU A 38 3.02 9.71 -7.90
CA LEU A 38 4.19 10.42 -8.45
C LEU A 38 5.11 9.55 -9.33
N GLY A 39 4.54 8.76 -10.26
CA GLY A 39 5.32 7.91 -11.16
C GLY A 39 5.89 6.66 -10.50
N ASN A 40 5.44 6.35 -9.29
CA ASN A 40 5.82 5.13 -8.57
C ASN A 40 4.60 4.25 -8.31
N ARG A 41 4.84 2.94 -8.26
CA ARG A 41 3.88 1.94 -7.81
C ARG A 41 4.33 1.36 -6.48
N PHE A 42 3.46 1.42 -5.49
CA PHE A 42 3.66 0.83 -4.17
C PHE A 42 3.01 -0.55 -4.14
N ILE A 43 3.80 -1.59 -4.27
CA ILE A 43 3.35 -2.98 -4.42
C ILE A 43 3.58 -3.70 -3.10
N VAL A 44 2.55 -4.30 -2.51
CA VAL A 44 2.73 -5.16 -1.33
C VAL A 44 3.17 -6.55 -1.79
N ALA A 45 4.36 -6.97 -1.36
CA ALA A 45 4.85 -8.32 -1.63
C ALA A 45 4.03 -9.35 -0.86
N THR A 46 3.41 -10.29 -1.58
CA THR A 46 2.59 -11.36 -0.99
C THR A 46 3.39 -12.60 -0.63
N GLU A 47 4.62 -12.70 -1.14
CA GLU A 47 5.56 -13.80 -0.90
C GLU A 47 7.01 -13.28 -0.79
N ASN A 48 7.94 -14.16 -0.40
CA ASN A 48 9.36 -13.84 -0.37
C ASN A 48 9.99 -13.98 -1.76
N TYR A 49 10.88 -13.05 -2.09
CA TYR A 49 11.76 -13.08 -3.28
C TYR A 49 13.19 -12.91 -2.81
N GLU A 50 13.77 -13.97 -2.22
CA GLU A 50 15.09 -13.97 -1.60
C GLU A 50 16.20 -13.43 -2.54
N PRO A 51 16.24 -13.79 -3.84
CA PRO A 51 17.27 -13.27 -4.74
C PRO A 51 17.24 -11.75 -4.91
N TYR A 52 16.09 -11.11 -4.60
CA TYR A 52 15.89 -9.68 -4.76
C TYR A 52 15.79 -8.93 -3.43
N GLU A 53 16.02 -9.61 -2.32
CA GLU A 53 15.94 -9.05 -0.96
C GLU A 53 14.55 -8.50 -0.60
N ILE A 54 13.49 -9.05 -1.20
CA ILE A 54 12.10 -8.67 -0.94
C ILE A 54 11.47 -9.73 -0.04
N ASN A 55 10.99 -9.30 1.11
CA ASN A 55 10.28 -10.17 2.05
C ASN A 55 8.76 -10.00 1.91
N LYS A 56 8.04 -11.04 2.28
CA LYS A 56 6.59 -10.96 2.40
C LYS A 56 6.18 -9.80 3.31
N TYR A 57 5.20 -9.01 2.87
CA TYR A 57 4.71 -7.80 3.50
C TYR A 57 5.61 -6.56 3.39
N ASP A 58 6.70 -6.62 2.62
CA ASP A 58 7.39 -5.41 2.22
C ASP A 58 6.50 -4.62 1.24
N ILE A 59 6.53 -3.29 1.33
CA ILE A 59 6.00 -2.44 0.27
C ILE A 59 7.16 -2.11 -0.65
N VAL A 60 7.13 -2.67 -1.84
CA VAL A 60 8.13 -2.46 -2.88
C VAL A 60 7.77 -1.21 -3.66
N ILE A 61 8.72 -0.31 -3.84
CA ILE A 61 8.56 0.89 -4.65
C ILE A 61 9.10 0.57 -6.05
N ALA A 62 8.19 0.38 -7.00
CA ALA A 62 8.52 0.15 -8.39
C ALA A 62 8.32 1.44 -9.19
N HIS A 63 9.38 1.91 -9.83
CA HIS A 63 9.36 3.11 -10.67
C HIS A 63 8.71 2.79 -12.01
N GLU A 64 7.66 3.52 -12.37
CA GLU A 64 7.03 3.38 -13.69
C GLU A 64 8.01 3.81 -14.77
N LEU A 65 8.12 3.01 -15.82
CA LEU A 65 8.94 3.29 -16.98
C LEU A 65 8.22 2.88 -18.26
N ASP A 66 8.70 3.38 -19.38
CA ASP A 66 8.33 2.84 -20.68
C ASP A 66 8.92 1.42 -20.79
N PRO A 67 8.13 0.40 -21.13
CA PRO A 67 8.62 -0.96 -21.30
C PRO A 67 9.80 -1.10 -22.31
N SER A 68 9.96 -0.15 -23.23
CA SER A 68 11.10 -0.10 -24.14
C SER A 68 12.44 0.27 -23.48
N GLU A 69 12.40 0.79 -22.26
CA GLU A 69 13.58 1.19 -21.49
C GLU A 69 14.13 0.07 -20.61
N VAL A 70 13.45 -1.09 -20.56
CA VAL A 70 13.90 -2.26 -19.79
C VAL A 70 15.23 -2.78 -20.34
N LYS A 71 16.17 -3.05 -19.42
CA LYS A 71 17.50 -3.56 -19.73
C LYS A 71 17.81 -4.85 -19.01
N GLU A 72 18.77 -5.60 -19.53
CA GLU A 72 19.28 -6.79 -18.88
C GLU A 72 19.78 -6.53 -17.45
N ASN A 73 19.66 -7.52 -16.60
CA ASN A 73 20.03 -7.51 -15.17
C ASN A 73 19.20 -6.57 -14.28
N GLN A 74 18.17 -5.91 -14.78
CA GLN A 74 17.22 -5.16 -13.97
C GLN A 74 16.21 -6.09 -13.30
N ILE A 75 15.72 -5.67 -12.15
CA ILE A 75 14.58 -6.34 -11.49
C ILE A 75 13.33 -5.57 -11.87
N ILE A 76 12.36 -6.27 -12.45
CA ILE A 76 11.10 -5.71 -12.86
C ILE A 76 9.97 -6.18 -11.95
N ALA A 77 8.99 -5.32 -11.75
CA ALA A 77 7.66 -5.69 -11.26
C ALA A 77 6.76 -5.90 -12.47
N TYR A 78 6.03 -7.01 -12.51
CA TYR A 78 5.09 -7.30 -13.58
C TYR A 78 3.77 -7.83 -13.01
N TYR A 79 2.70 -7.63 -13.76
CA TYR A 79 1.35 -8.01 -13.38
C TYR A 79 0.92 -9.25 -14.13
N THR A 80 0.55 -10.31 -13.42
CA THR A 80 0.18 -11.60 -14.00
C THR A 80 -1.30 -11.64 -14.41
N SER A 81 -1.66 -12.62 -15.25
CA SER A 81 -3.07 -12.93 -15.61
C SER A 81 -3.94 -13.24 -14.39
N ASP A 82 -3.35 -13.76 -13.33
CA ASP A 82 -4.01 -14.07 -12.06
C ASP A 82 -4.24 -12.84 -11.17
N LYS A 83 -3.93 -11.65 -11.69
CA LYS A 83 -4.07 -10.37 -11.00
C LYS A 83 -3.16 -10.23 -9.77
N GLU A 84 -1.96 -10.76 -9.88
CA GLU A 84 -0.92 -10.66 -8.86
C GLU A 84 0.29 -9.91 -9.40
N TYR A 85 0.91 -9.09 -8.56
CA TYR A 85 2.22 -8.52 -8.84
C TYR A 85 3.30 -9.51 -8.47
N LYS A 86 4.25 -9.70 -9.41
CA LYS A 86 5.44 -10.54 -9.20
C LYS A 86 6.69 -9.77 -9.59
N PHE A 87 7.84 -10.27 -9.12
CA PHE A 87 9.14 -9.70 -9.39
C PHE A 87 10.01 -10.73 -10.09
N ALA A 88 10.78 -10.28 -11.08
CA ALA A 88 11.69 -11.13 -11.81
C ALA A 88 12.90 -10.33 -12.30
N LYS A 89 14.02 -11.03 -12.53
CA LYS A 89 15.22 -10.44 -13.11
C LYS A 89 15.19 -10.59 -14.61
N VAL A 90 15.47 -9.52 -15.33
CA VAL A 90 15.56 -9.51 -16.79
C VAL A 90 16.85 -10.21 -17.23
N LEU A 91 16.72 -11.22 -18.08
CA LEU A 91 17.84 -11.92 -18.71
C LEU A 91 18.14 -11.33 -20.09
N SER A 92 17.10 -11.14 -20.92
CA SER A 92 17.22 -10.52 -22.24
C SER A 92 15.92 -9.86 -22.66
N VAL A 93 16.00 -8.90 -23.57
CA VAL A 93 14.83 -8.29 -24.21
C VAL A 93 14.77 -8.82 -25.64
N GLU A 94 13.68 -9.51 -25.96
CA GLU A 94 13.46 -10.21 -27.22
C GLU A 94 12.30 -9.56 -27.99
N PRO A 95 12.19 -9.76 -29.32
CA PRO A 95 11.09 -9.20 -30.11
C PRO A 95 9.70 -9.64 -29.63
N ASP A 96 9.61 -10.86 -29.05
CA ASP A 96 8.35 -11.48 -28.60
C ASP A 96 8.03 -11.20 -27.14
N GLY A 97 8.94 -10.52 -26.39
CA GLY A 97 8.75 -10.21 -24.99
C GLY A 97 10.06 -10.07 -24.22
N ILE A 98 9.96 -10.16 -22.90
CA ILE A 98 11.13 -10.04 -22.02
C ILE A 98 11.36 -11.41 -21.37
N LYS A 99 12.54 -11.99 -21.62
CA LYS A 99 12.99 -13.21 -20.97
C LYS A 99 13.45 -12.86 -19.56
N VAL A 100 12.87 -13.53 -18.56
CA VAL A 100 13.11 -13.26 -17.15
C VAL A 100 13.47 -14.54 -16.38
N GLU A 101 14.27 -14.37 -15.34
CA GLU A 101 14.53 -15.37 -14.31
C GLU A 101 13.57 -15.12 -13.14
N LEU A 102 12.80 -16.15 -12.77
CA LEU A 102 11.87 -16.11 -11.66
C LEU A 102 12.62 -16.41 -10.33
N LYS A 103 11.93 -16.26 -9.20
CA LYS A 103 12.48 -16.50 -7.86
C LYS A 103 13.03 -17.90 -7.61
N ASP A 104 12.55 -18.90 -8.36
CA ASP A 104 12.96 -20.30 -8.31
C ASP A 104 14.05 -20.65 -9.34
N SER A 105 14.67 -19.63 -9.94
CA SER A 105 15.67 -19.74 -11.01
C SER A 105 15.13 -20.36 -12.30
N SER A 106 13.82 -20.52 -12.45
CA SER A 106 13.22 -20.89 -13.73
C SER A 106 13.18 -19.69 -14.66
N GLU A 107 13.25 -19.95 -15.97
CA GLU A 107 13.19 -18.92 -16.99
C GLU A 107 11.84 -18.94 -17.71
N THR A 108 11.32 -17.76 -18.02
CA THR A 108 10.09 -17.62 -18.79
C THR A 108 10.13 -16.35 -19.63
N ILE A 109 9.26 -16.27 -20.63
CA ILE A 109 9.06 -15.05 -21.41
C ILE A 109 7.76 -14.41 -20.97
N ILE A 110 7.81 -13.14 -20.60
CA ILE A 110 6.64 -12.34 -20.24
C ILE A 110 6.39 -11.28 -21.31
N SER A 111 5.12 -10.98 -21.56
CA SER A 111 4.78 -9.88 -22.47
C SER A 111 5.26 -8.55 -21.90
N THR A 112 5.79 -7.70 -22.77
CA THR A 112 6.21 -6.33 -22.43
C THR A 112 5.08 -5.54 -21.78
N SER A 113 3.83 -5.77 -22.19
CA SER A 113 2.65 -5.11 -21.61
C SER A 113 2.35 -5.49 -20.15
N MET A 114 2.92 -6.58 -19.65
CA MET A 114 2.77 -7.00 -18.25
C MET A 114 3.73 -6.25 -17.32
N VAL A 115 4.80 -5.65 -17.84
CA VAL A 115 5.78 -4.91 -17.04
C VAL A 115 5.13 -3.64 -16.50
N THR A 116 5.28 -3.44 -15.22
CA THR A 116 4.62 -2.32 -14.51
C THR A 116 5.60 -1.33 -13.90
N GLY A 117 6.87 -1.72 -13.74
CA GLY A 117 7.91 -0.83 -13.24
C GLY A 117 9.22 -1.53 -12.93
N LEU A 118 10.24 -0.75 -12.61
CA LEU A 118 11.57 -1.20 -12.18
C LEU A 118 11.70 -1.12 -10.66
N TYR A 119 12.34 -2.12 -10.09
CA TYR A 119 12.70 -2.15 -8.68
C TYR A 119 14.19 -1.82 -8.48
N PHE A 120 14.47 -0.73 -7.75
CA PHE A 120 15.83 -0.27 -7.41
C PHE A 120 16.21 -0.53 -5.95
N LYS A 121 15.69 -1.61 -5.35
CA LYS A 121 15.88 -1.97 -3.94
C LYS A 121 15.25 -0.99 -2.94
N GLU A 122 14.33 -0.14 -3.40
CA GLU A 122 13.57 0.76 -2.54
C GLU A 122 12.33 0.06 -2.00
N LYS A 123 12.26 -0.10 -0.68
CA LYS A 123 11.14 -0.78 -0.02
C LYS A 123 10.90 -0.26 1.39
N ILE A 124 9.67 -0.45 1.86
CA ILE A 124 9.29 -0.23 3.26
C ILE A 124 9.02 -1.60 3.88
N GLU A 125 9.87 -2.00 4.81
CA GLU A 125 9.84 -3.34 5.37
C GLU A 125 8.63 -3.58 6.28
N ASN A 126 7.99 -4.74 6.12
CA ASN A 126 6.90 -5.25 6.98
C ASN A 126 5.66 -4.32 7.11
N PHE A 127 5.56 -3.25 6.35
CA PHE A 127 4.43 -2.32 6.46
C PHE A 127 3.21 -2.76 5.64
N GLY A 128 3.40 -3.60 4.63
CA GLY A 128 2.35 -4.11 3.74
C GLY A 128 1.23 -4.84 4.46
N LYS A 129 1.51 -5.51 5.60
CA LYS A 129 0.48 -6.18 6.41
C LYS A 129 -0.62 -5.23 6.90
N TYR A 130 -0.28 -3.97 7.20
CA TYR A 130 -1.24 -2.95 7.60
C TYR A 130 -2.08 -2.49 6.41
N ILE A 131 -1.45 -2.32 5.24
CA ILE A 131 -2.15 -1.97 4.00
C ILE A 131 -3.17 -3.07 3.66
N LEU A 132 -2.75 -4.35 3.65
CA LEU A 132 -3.64 -5.49 3.39
C LEU A 132 -4.77 -5.59 4.43
N PHE A 133 -4.49 -5.28 5.69
CA PHE A 133 -5.52 -5.22 6.73
C PHE A 133 -6.56 -4.15 6.40
N PHE A 134 -6.16 -2.91 6.10
CA PHE A 134 -7.09 -1.82 5.76
C PHE A 134 -7.82 -2.05 4.44
N GLN A 135 -7.23 -2.77 3.50
CA GLN A 135 -7.86 -3.18 2.25
C GLN A 135 -8.95 -4.25 2.46
N SER A 136 -8.86 -5.04 3.52
CA SER A 136 -9.89 -6.04 3.83
C SER A 136 -11.15 -5.37 4.39
N LEU A 137 -12.34 -5.88 4.03
CA LEU A 137 -13.62 -5.38 4.57
C LEU A 137 -13.63 -5.41 6.11
N LYS A 138 -13.12 -6.50 6.69
CA LYS A 138 -13.04 -6.66 8.15
C LYS A 138 -12.13 -5.63 8.78
N GLY A 139 -10.93 -5.44 8.23
CA GLY A 139 -9.97 -4.46 8.73
C GLY A 139 -10.47 -3.03 8.61
N PHE A 140 -11.09 -2.70 7.49
CA PHE A 140 -11.74 -1.41 7.27
C PHE A 140 -12.81 -1.12 8.33
N LEU A 141 -13.78 -2.03 8.51
CA LEU A 141 -14.87 -1.84 9.48
C LEU A 141 -14.37 -1.73 10.92
N ILE A 142 -13.39 -2.56 11.30
CA ILE A 142 -12.77 -2.48 12.64
C ILE A 142 -12.10 -1.12 12.84
N SER A 143 -11.31 -0.67 11.87
CA SER A 143 -10.56 0.59 11.98
C SER A 143 -11.47 1.80 12.09
N ILE A 144 -12.50 1.89 11.25
CA ILE A 144 -13.49 2.98 11.31
C ILE A 144 -14.28 2.91 12.61
N GLY A 145 -14.67 1.70 13.08
CA GLY A 145 -15.35 1.51 14.35
C GLY A 145 -14.54 2.01 15.55
N ILE A 146 -13.23 1.69 15.59
CA ILE A 146 -12.33 2.15 16.65
C ILE A 146 -12.22 3.69 16.64
N ILE A 147 -12.01 4.29 15.45
CA ILE A 147 -11.91 5.75 15.33
C ILE A 147 -13.21 6.41 15.81
N PHE A 148 -14.37 5.87 15.43
CA PHE A 148 -15.66 6.39 15.83
C PHE A 148 -15.84 6.34 17.36
N VAL A 149 -15.48 5.23 18.00
CA VAL A 149 -15.51 5.09 19.47
C VAL A 149 -14.59 6.10 20.15
N ILE A 150 -13.39 6.31 19.64
CA ILE A 150 -12.44 7.31 20.17
C ILE A 150 -13.05 8.72 20.09
N ILE A 151 -13.66 9.09 18.96
CA ILE A 151 -14.31 10.39 18.79
C ILE A 151 -15.44 10.59 19.80
N ILE A 152 -16.27 9.56 20.03
CA ILE A 152 -17.35 9.60 21.02
C ILE A 152 -16.75 9.82 22.42
N ILE A 153 -15.75 9.05 22.82
CA ILE A 153 -15.11 9.18 24.14
C ILE A 153 -14.58 10.60 24.34
N ILE A 154 -13.86 11.15 23.36
CA ILE A 154 -13.32 12.51 23.43
C ILE A 154 -14.44 13.54 23.58
N SER A 155 -15.51 13.39 22.81
CA SER A 155 -16.67 14.29 22.85
C SER A 155 -17.40 14.24 24.20
N LEU A 156 -17.59 13.05 24.78
CA LEU A 156 -18.18 12.87 26.11
C LEU A 156 -17.31 13.51 27.19
N PHE A 157 -16.01 13.34 27.15
CA PHE A 157 -15.08 13.98 28.09
C PHE A 157 -15.16 15.51 28.05
N GLU A 158 -15.30 16.11 26.87
CA GLU A 158 -15.50 17.56 26.76
C GLU A 158 -16.80 18.02 27.41
N ASN A 159 -17.91 17.31 27.15
CA ASN A 159 -19.22 17.66 27.69
C ASN A 159 -19.24 17.55 29.22
N ILE A 160 -18.69 16.45 29.76
CA ILE A 160 -18.62 16.24 31.24
C ILE A 160 -17.75 17.34 31.85
N TRP A 161 -16.61 17.65 31.29
CA TRP A 161 -15.72 18.69 31.80
C TRP A 161 -16.38 20.07 31.78
N PHE A 162 -17.11 20.40 30.72
CA PHE A 162 -17.85 21.66 30.62
C PHE A 162 -18.95 21.76 31.70
N ALA A 163 -19.68 20.66 31.93
CA ALA A 163 -20.69 20.57 32.98
C ALA A 163 -20.09 20.78 34.38
N ILE A 164 -18.97 20.10 34.70
CA ILE A 164 -18.26 20.26 35.96
C ILE A 164 -17.79 21.70 36.16
N LYS A 165 -17.18 22.32 35.14
CA LYS A 165 -16.72 23.71 35.23
C LYS A 165 -17.86 24.68 35.51
N LYS A 166 -19.06 24.45 34.95
CA LYS A 166 -20.24 25.28 35.17
C LYS A 166 -20.81 25.16 36.64
N LEU A 167 -20.53 24.05 37.29
CA LEU A 167 -20.97 23.83 38.69
C LEU A 167 -20.08 24.56 39.72
N PHE A 168 -18.85 24.92 39.33
CA PHE A 168 -17.85 25.56 40.20
C PHE A 168 -17.59 27.03 39.86
N THR A 169 -18.35 27.59 38.91
CA THR A 169 -18.32 29.02 38.56
C THR A 169 -19.67 29.66 38.80
#